data_26345566a4861d25e39b4eb797e408bb
#
_entry.id   26345566a4861d25e39b4eb797e408bb
#
_cell.length_a   1.000
_cell.length_b   1.000
_cell.length_c   1.000
_cell.angle_alpha   90.00
_cell.angle_beta   90.00
_cell.angle_gamma   90.00
#
_symmetry.space_group_name_H-M   'P 1'
#
loop_
_entity.id
_entity.type
_entity.pdbx_description
1 polymer ?
#
loop_
_entity_poly.entity_id
_entity_poly.type
_entity_poly.pdbx_seq_one_letter_code
_entity_poly.pdbx_strand_id
1 'polypeptide(L)'
;MLSEASTRIFESTVTRALVRRLLLDDQSVFEQPQLREVTSQHWESDPQNTFNPFQSKVQIPGKSRLETSGSFANNETYLPPEPFVAELPNATVLAPTGVALTEDSRFVKDIVAPHRSSNSRLEKLLARSLRYNGYRDIRNAVSGSDVSPDRCLSLATVLVPTWHNYYHWTLECLPRLLGVETYRKHTNETPTILLPSDPPSWMRESLELVDVDDLEIEEIRSEIIDVDRLVVPSYPSPSRTECHWLRNRIHDGLDDRELDGESHDRVYVTRRNATVRRVKDEQRLYSVFDKYDMQPYALEALTIAEQANLFAEAELVVSPHGAGLANLVYASSPTVLELFGDKEKTTFYRLAKLMGFEYHAMFCDHDKKDIVVDPDRLDDAIGSVLSGDRDPVIEGRRPGSE
;
A
#
# COMPACT_ATOMS: atom_id res chain seq x y z
N MET A 1 -19.91 16.09 10.02
CA MET A 1 -19.45 15.61 8.70
C MET A 1 -19.54 16.76 7.69
N LEU A 2 -18.41 17.29 7.22
CA LEU A 2 -18.41 18.27 6.14
C LEU A 2 -18.52 17.50 4.82
N SER A 3 -19.28 18.02 3.85
CA SER A 3 -19.59 17.35 2.60
C SER A 3 -18.34 17.00 1.77
N GLU A 4 -18.42 15.98 0.89
CA GLU A 4 -17.37 15.63 -0.10
C GLU A 4 -16.91 16.83 -0.93
N ALA A 5 -17.80 17.80 -1.18
CA ALA A 5 -17.46 19.04 -1.88
C ALA A 5 -16.44 19.89 -1.11
N SER A 6 -16.53 19.96 0.22
CA SER A 6 -15.56 20.68 1.04
C SER A 6 -14.19 20.00 1.02
N THR A 7 -14.14 18.66 1.01
CA THR A 7 -12.89 17.90 0.90
C THR A 7 -12.18 18.17 -0.43
N ARG A 8 -12.93 18.24 -1.54
CA ARG A 8 -12.37 18.52 -2.87
C ARG A 8 -11.77 19.92 -2.98
N ILE A 9 -12.29 20.91 -2.26
CA ILE A 9 -11.74 22.27 -2.27
C ILE A 9 -10.35 22.28 -1.60
N PHE A 10 -10.20 21.65 -0.42
CA PHE A 10 -8.92 21.58 0.28
C PHE A 10 -7.86 20.74 -0.45
N GLU A 11 -8.28 19.76 -1.24
CA GLU A 11 -7.39 18.96 -2.09
C GLU A 11 -7.16 19.58 -3.47
N SER A 12 -7.70 20.75 -3.74
CA SER A 12 -7.57 21.42 -5.03
C SER A 12 -6.11 21.74 -5.36
N THR A 13 -5.82 21.86 -6.66
CA THR A 13 -4.50 22.27 -7.15
C THR A 13 -4.08 23.64 -6.60
N VAL A 14 -5.03 24.55 -6.41
CA VAL A 14 -4.79 25.89 -5.85
C VAL A 14 -4.36 25.82 -4.39
N THR A 15 -5.08 25.05 -3.57
CA THR A 15 -4.73 24.88 -2.14
C THR A 15 -3.36 24.25 -1.98
N ARG A 16 -3.04 23.22 -2.78
CA ARG A 16 -1.70 22.59 -2.76
C ARG A 16 -0.60 23.54 -3.21
N ALA A 17 -0.86 24.38 -4.21
CA ALA A 17 0.10 25.40 -4.65
C ALA A 17 0.36 26.45 -3.54
N LEU A 18 -0.68 26.82 -2.79
CA LEU A 18 -0.53 27.70 -1.62
C LEU A 18 0.27 27.03 -0.50
N VAL A 19 -0.03 25.79 -0.19
CA VAL A 19 0.74 24.99 0.80
C VAL A 19 2.21 24.93 0.42
N ARG A 20 2.52 24.58 -0.84
CA ARG A 20 3.89 24.57 -1.34
C ARG A 20 4.59 25.91 -1.17
N ARG A 21 3.91 27.02 -1.48
CA ARG A 21 4.49 28.36 -1.41
C ARG A 21 4.66 28.88 0.02
N LEU A 22 3.79 28.50 0.94
CA LEU A 22 3.72 29.08 2.29
C LEU A 22 4.38 28.23 3.37
N LEU A 23 4.47 26.91 3.15
CA LEU A 23 4.90 25.95 4.16
C LEU A 23 6.05 25.06 3.71
N LEU A 24 6.32 24.95 2.40
CA LEU A 24 7.33 24.06 1.88
C LEU A 24 8.39 24.83 1.10
N ASP A 25 9.62 24.82 1.59
CA ASP A 25 10.83 25.19 0.87
C ASP A 25 11.78 23.98 0.81
N ASP A 26 12.96 24.14 0.20
CA ASP A 26 13.93 23.07 0.04
C ASP A 26 14.52 22.57 1.39
N GLN A 27 14.39 23.35 2.47
CA GLN A 27 14.90 23.00 3.81
C GLN A 27 13.81 22.49 4.76
N SER A 28 12.54 22.66 4.41
CA SER A 28 11.41 22.31 5.26
C SER A 28 11.06 20.83 5.29
N VAL A 29 11.76 19.99 4.52
CA VAL A 29 11.50 18.54 4.43
C VAL A 29 12.69 17.75 4.95
N PHE A 30 12.42 16.87 5.91
CA PHE A 30 13.38 15.92 6.47
C PHE A 30 13.23 14.59 5.72
N GLU A 31 14.24 14.27 4.90
CA GLU A 31 14.20 13.15 3.98
C GLU A 31 14.98 11.92 4.47
N GLN A 32 14.82 10.80 3.79
CA GLN A 32 15.42 9.51 4.12
C GLN A 32 16.94 9.54 4.38
N PRO A 33 17.79 10.28 3.65
CA PRO A 33 19.22 10.35 3.97
C PRO A 33 19.48 10.85 5.39
N GLN A 34 18.74 11.88 5.81
CA GLN A 34 18.85 12.46 7.15
C GLN A 34 18.33 11.52 8.23
N LEU A 35 17.21 10.80 7.96
CA LEU A 35 16.71 9.75 8.85
C LEU A 35 17.74 8.62 9.01
N ARG A 36 18.45 8.23 7.94
CA ARG A 36 19.51 7.22 7.99
C ARG A 36 20.70 7.66 8.82
N GLU A 37 21.06 8.94 8.78
CA GLU A 37 22.12 9.49 9.65
C GLU A 37 21.74 9.38 11.12
N VAL A 38 20.52 9.72 11.48
CA VAL A 38 20.01 9.55 12.85
C VAL A 38 20.02 8.08 13.26
N THR A 39 19.58 7.18 12.37
CA THR A 39 19.58 5.74 12.63
C THR A 39 20.99 5.20 12.84
N SER A 40 21.98 5.62 12.02
CA SER A 40 23.37 5.16 12.12
C SER A 40 24.05 5.60 13.41
N GLN A 41 23.57 6.64 14.06
CA GLN A 41 24.10 7.11 15.35
C GLN A 41 23.62 6.27 16.55
N HIS A 42 22.45 5.63 16.42
CA HIS A 42 21.82 4.90 17.51
C HIS A 42 21.81 3.38 17.32
N TRP A 43 22.03 2.91 16.09
CA TRP A 43 21.88 1.52 15.70
C TRP A 43 23.08 1.07 14.90
N GLU A 44 24.11 0.62 15.57
CA GLU A 44 25.11 -0.21 14.92
C GLU A 44 24.37 -1.43 14.39
N SER A 45 24.30 -1.55 13.06
CA SER A 45 23.71 -2.69 12.40
C SER A 45 24.42 -3.95 12.89
N ASP A 46 23.73 -4.77 13.67
CA ASP A 46 24.17 -6.13 13.90
C ASP A 46 24.29 -6.80 12.52
N PRO A 47 25.51 -7.19 12.08
CA PRO A 47 25.69 -7.82 10.78
C PRO A 47 24.85 -9.10 10.59
N GLN A 48 24.34 -9.70 11.67
CA GLN A 48 23.47 -10.87 11.64
C GLN A 48 21.98 -10.50 11.48
N ASN A 49 21.60 -9.27 11.81
CA ASN A 49 20.28 -8.68 11.64
C ASN A 49 20.24 -7.59 10.56
N THR A 50 21.31 -7.39 9.83
CA THR A 50 21.23 -6.69 8.55
C THR A 50 20.20 -7.45 7.74
N PHE A 51 19.04 -6.84 7.57
CA PHE A 51 18.15 -7.12 6.46
C PHE A 51 19.03 -7.05 5.23
N ASN A 52 19.58 -8.22 4.85
CA ASN A 52 20.42 -8.30 3.68
C ASN A 52 19.50 -7.93 2.52
N PRO A 53 19.47 -6.66 2.12
CA PRO A 53 18.56 -6.24 1.10
C PRO A 53 19.00 -7.03 -0.07
N PHE A 54 18.06 -7.57 -0.76
CA PHE A 54 18.26 -8.30 -1.97
C PHE A 54 19.47 -7.79 -2.72
N GLN A 55 20.54 -8.56 -2.72
CA GLN A 55 21.60 -8.45 -3.72
C GLN A 55 21.07 -8.80 -5.12
N SER A 56 19.90 -9.38 -5.22
CA SER A 56 19.24 -9.57 -6.50
C SER A 56 18.45 -8.33 -6.86
N LYS A 57 19.02 -7.53 -7.75
CA LYS A 57 18.23 -6.65 -8.60
C LYS A 57 17.10 -7.51 -9.16
N VAL A 58 15.86 -7.27 -8.74
CA VAL A 58 14.73 -7.84 -9.43
C VAL A 58 14.71 -7.16 -10.79
N GLN A 59 15.42 -7.76 -11.74
CA GLN A 59 15.26 -7.39 -13.12
C GLN A 59 13.84 -7.81 -13.47
N ILE A 60 13.00 -6.82 -13.71
CA ILE A 60 11.79 -7.04 -14.46
C ILE A 60 12.32 -7.43 -15.83
N PRO A 61 12.16 -8.69 -16.31
CA PRO A 61 12.75 -9.10 -17.56
C PRO A 61 12.25 -8.16 -18.66
N GLY A 62 13.12 -7.35 -19.21
CA GLY A 62 12.87 -6.72 -20.46
C GLY A 62 12.86 -7.82 -21.50
N LYS A 63 11.90 -7.80 -22.40
CA LYS A 63 11.80 -8.66 -23.56
C LYS A 63 11.19 -10.04 -23.41
N SER A 64 10.21 -10.21 -22.57
CA SER A 64 9.11 -11.10 -22.90
C SER A 64 8.04 -10.30 -23.67
N ARG A 65 7.12 -10.93 -24.38
CA ARG A 65 6.03 -10.26 -25.14
C ARG A 65 5.11 -9.28 -24.35
N LEU A 66 5.39 -9.06 -23.07
CA LEU A 66 4.91 -7.93 -22.27
C LEU A 66 5.41 -6.56 -22.80
N GLU A 67 6.30 -6.56 -23.77
CA GLU A 67 7.00 -5.38 -24.27
C GLU A 67 6.20 -4.51 -25.23
N THR A 68 5.06 -4.97 -25.68
CA THR A 68 4.29 -4.24 -26.67
C THR A 68 3.33 -3.21 -26.10
N SER A 69 3.23 -3.10 -24.79
CA SER A 69 2.32 -2.16 -24.12
C SER A 69 3.04 -1.26 -23.13
N GLY A 70 3.06 0.02 -23.42
CA GLY A 70 3.39 1.19 -22.61
C GLY A 70 4.22 0.98 -21.35
N SER A 71 3.58 0.82 -20.21
CA SER A 71 4.24 0.73 -18.88
C SER A 71 5.05 -0.56 -18.65
N PHE A 72 4.74 -1.63 -19.37
CA PHE A 72 5.47 -2.91 -19.27
C PHE A 72 6.71 -2.98 -20.18
N ALA A 73 6.82 -2.04 -21.14
CA ALA A 73 7.93 -2.02 -22.11
C ALA A 73 9.25 -1.46 -21.53
N ASN A 74 9.20 -0.79 -20.39
CA ASN A 74 10.38 -0.22 -19.78
C ASN A 74 11.14 -1.29 -18.97
N ASN A 75 12.36 -1.59 -19.41
CA ASN A 75 13.33 -2.45 -18.73
C ASN A 75 13.81 -1.83 -17.40
N GLU A 76 12.91 -1.41 -16.54
CA GLU A 76 13.28 -0.82 -15.26
C GLU A 76 13.65 -1.90 -14.26
N THR A 77 14.89 -1.85 -13.79
CA THR A 77 15.31 -2.58 -12.61
C THR A 77 14.63 -1.97 -11.40
N TYR A 78 13.73 -2.71 -10.76
CA TYR A 78 13.15 -2.31 -9.50
C TYR A 78 14.11 -2.64 -8.37
N LEU A 79 14.63 -1.61 -7.72
CA LEU A 79 15.44 -1.72 -6.51
C LEU A 79 14.67 -1.03 -5.38
N PRO A 80 13.99 -1.80 -4.52
CA PRO A 80 13.43 -1.22 -3.31
C PRO A 80 14.60 -0.70 -2.44
N PRO A 81 14.42 0.45 -1.76
CA PRO A 81 15.39 0.89 -0.76
C PRO A 81 15.43 -0.11 0.40
N GLU A 82 16.58 -0.17 1.05
CA GLU A 82 16.71 -0.94 2.30
C GLU A 82 15.74 -0.40 3.35
N PRO A 83 14.90 -1.25 3.98
CA PRO A 83 14.11 -0.82 5.11
C PRO A 83 15.02 -0.44 6.29
N PHE A 84 14.58 0.52 7.07
CA PHE A 84 15.23 0.93 8.30
C PHE A 84 14.17 1.41 9.31
N VAL A 85 14.57 1.64 10.52
CA VAL A 85 13.78 2.35 11.52
C VAL A 85 14.62 3.42 12.17
N ALA A 86 14.07 4.62 12.31
CA ALA A 86 14.71 5.75 12.96
C ALA A 86 13.90 6.17 14.20
N GLU A 87 14.57 6.80 15.14
CA GLU A 87 13.96 7.48 16.28
C GLU A 87 14.25 8.98 16.19
N LEU A 88 13.21 9.79 16.24
CA LEU A 88 13.30 11.25 16.22
C LEU A 88 12.91 11.81 17.58
N PRO A 89 13.79 12.59 18.24
CA PRO A 89 13.45 13.26 19.48
C PRO A 89 12.51 14.44 19.23
N ASN A 90 11.65 14.74 20.20
CA ASN A 90 10.83 15.95 20.29
C ASN A 90 10.05 16.26 19.00
N ALA A 91 9.36 15.25 18.48
CA ALA A 91 8.58 15.39 17.25
C ALA A 91 7.15 15.89 17.55
N THR A 92 6.58 16.64 16.61
CA THR A 92 5.18 17.06 16.67
C THR A 92 4.37 16.37 15.58
N VAL A 93 3.25 15.72 15.93
CA VAL A 93 2.35 15.04 15.01
C VAL A 93 1.07 15.84 14.80
N LEU A 94 0.74 16.13 13.55
CA LEU A 94 -0.49 16.81 13.14
C LEU A 94 -1.58 15.78 12.85
N ALA A 95 -2.47 15.56 13.79
CA ALA A 95 -3.59 14.64 13.61
C ALA A 95 -4.78 15.33 12.89
N PRO A 96 -5.67 14.61 12.21
CA PRO A 96 -5.64 13.16 12.01
C PRO A 96 -4.82 12.72 10.78
N THR A 97 -4.03 13.61 10.16
CA THR A 97 -3.31 13.30 8.91
C THR A 97 -2.03 12.51 9.13
N GLY A 98 -1.51 12.49 10.36
CA GLY A 98 -0.27 11.82 10.71
C GLY A 98 1.00 12.51 10.16
N VAL A 99 0.89 13.73 9.63
CA VAL A 99 2.07 14.50 9.24
C VAL A 99 2.85 14.83 10.49
N ALA A 100 4.14 14.52 10.51
CA ALA A 100 5.01 14.84 11.62
C ALA A 100 6.08 15.87 11.26
N LEU A 101 6.50 16.63 12.27
CA LEU A 101 7.60 17.56 12.23
C LEU A 101 8.70 17.13 13.21
N THR A 102 9.94 17.40 12.85
CA THR A 102 11.09 17.28 13.75
C THR A 102 11.12 18.43 14.73
N GLU A 103 11.98 18.38 15.77
CA GLU A 103 12.22 19.45 16.74
C GLU A 103 12.57 20.79 16.05
N ASP A 104 13.31 20.75 14.95
CA ASP A 104 13.66 21.91 14.12
C ASP A 104 12.60 22.24 13.04
N SER A 105 11.36 21.78 13.26
CA SER A 105 10.17 22.10 12.48
C SER A 105 10.21 21.69 11.00
N ARG A 106 10.94 20.62 10.65
CA ARG A 106 10.94 20.04 9.31
C ARG A 106 9.96 18.89 9.18
N PHE A 107 9.26 18.81 8.07
CA PHE A 107 8.30 17.73 7.79
C PHE A 107 8.98 16.41 7.51
N VAL A 108 8.63 15.37 8.25
CA VAL A 108 9.17 14.02 8.08
C VAL A 108 8.50 13.31 6.91
N LYS A 109 9.18 13.25 5.78
CA LYS A 109 8.61 12.71 4.53
C LYS A 109 8.32 11.21 4.58
N ASP A 110 9.19 10.41 5.18
CA ASP A 110 9.07 8.95 5.22
C ASP A 110 7.81 8.45 5.96
N ILE A 111 7.16 9.28 6.75
CA ILE A 111 5.87 8.94 7.36
C ILE A 111 4.76 8.88 6.30
N VAL A 112 4.82 9.73 5.28
CA VAL A 112 3.71 9.98 4.38
C VAL A 112 3.95 9.58 2.92
N ALA A 113 5.22 9.40 2.51
CA ALA A 113 5.55 9.15 1.12
C ALA A 113 6.89 8.43 0.93
N PRO A 114 7.04 7.61 -0.14
CA PRO A 114 8.32 7.03 -0.49
C PRO A 114 9.39 8.10 -0.76
N HIS A 115 10.63 7.82 -0.40
CA HIS A 115 11.76 8.74 -0.55
C HIS A 115 11.88 9.39 -1.94
N ARG A 116 11.78 8.59 -3.00
CA ARG A 116 11.91 9.08 -4.39
C ARG A 116 10.64 9.70 -4.97
N SER A 117 9.55 9.79 -4.21
CA SER A 117 8.34 10.43 -4.67
C SER A 117 8.46 11.95 -4.64
N SER A 118 7.66 12.64 -5.46
CA SER A 118 7.48 14.09 -5.32
C SER A 118 6.81 14.43 -3.99
N ASN A 119 6.92 15.68 -3.55
CA ASN A 119 6.27 16.15 -2.32
C ASN A 119 4.73 16.26 -2.44
N SER A 120 4.15 15.82 -3.55
CA SER A 120 2.71 15.93 -3.81
C SER A 120 1.81 15.21 -2.79
N ARG A 121 2.29 14.13 -2.17
CA ARG A 121 1.57 13.45 -1.07
C ARG A 121 1.61 14.31 0.19
N LEU A 122 2.77 14.83 0.55
CA LEU A 122 2.94 15.73 1.69
C LEU A 122 2.09 17.00 1.52
N GLU A 123 2.13 17.64 0.36
CA GLU A 123 1.29 18.80 0.03
C GLU A 123 -0.20 18.50 0.23
N LYS A 124 -0.65 17.34 -0.20
CA LYS A 124 -2.05 16.92 -0.04
C LYS A 124 -2.43 16.73 1.42
N LEU A 125 -1.58 16.10 2.21
CA LEU A 125 -1.82 15.89 3.63
C LEU A 125 -1.76 17.19 4.43
N LEU A 126 -0.82 18.07 4.12
CA LEU A 126 -0.77 19.40 4.71
C LEU A 126 -2.01 20.25 4.38
N ALA A 127 -2.50 20.16 3.15
CA ALA A 127 -3.76 20.80 2.78
C ALA A 127 -4.95 20.27 3.59
N ARG A 128 -4.95 18.97 3.92
CA ARG A 128 -5.93 18.36 4.84
C ARG A 128 -5.70 18.81 6.28
N SER A 129 -4.44 18.85 6.75
CA SER A 129 -4.12 19.32 8.10
C SER A 129 -4.60 20.75 8.34
N LEU A 130 -4.48 21.64 7.33
CA LEU A 130 -5.04 23.00 7.40
C LEU A 130 -6.54 23.05 7.69
N ARG A 131 -7.26 22.04 7.22
CA ARG A 131 -8.71 21.93 7.46
C ARG A 131 -9.01 21.50 8.90
N TYR A 132 -8.20 20.62 9.47
CA TYR A 132 -8.43 20.06 10.80
C TYR A 132 -7.84 20.91 11.92
N ASN A 133 -6.60 21.35 11.75
CA ASN A 133 -5.87 22.07 12.79
C ASN A 133 -5.89 23.60 12.61
N GLY A 134 -6.28 24.08 11.41
CA GLY A 134 -6.28 25.51 11.09
C GLY A 134 -4.89 26.01 10.66
N TYR A 135 -4.91 27.16 9.94
CA TYR A 135 -3.68 27.75 9.39
C TYR A 135 -2.74 28.26 10.50
N ARG A 136 -3.31 28.85 11.55
CA ARG A 136 -2.54 29.45 12.65
C ARG A 136 -1.68 28.43 13.36
N ASP A 137 -2.26 27.30 13.70
CA ASP A 137 -1.60 26.27 14.51
C ASP A 137 -0.53 25.54 13.70
N ILE A 138 -0.83 25.23 12.41
CA ILE A 138 0.17 24.66 11.52
C ILE A 138 1.32 25.63 11.27
N ARG A 139 1.02 26.92 11.05
CA ARG A 139 2.06 27.93 10.87
C ARG A 139 2.95 28.06 12.10
N ASN A 140 2.35 28.05 13.28
CA ASN A 140 3.10 28.13 14.54
C ASN A 140 3.98 26.87 14.70
N ALA A 141 3.47 25.67 14.45
CA ALA A 141 4.24 24.43 14.49
C ALA A 141 5.44 24.47 13.51
N VAL A 142 5.22 24.96 12.28
CA VAL A 142 6.30 25.07 11.26
C VAL A 142 7.29 26.19 11.57
N SER A 143 6.88 27.26 12.25
CA SER A 143 7.77 28.35 12.60
C SER A 143 8.55 28.12 13.91
N GLY A 144 8.38 26.96 14.54
CA GLY A 144 8.97 26.70 15.87
C GLY A 144 8.44 27.64 16.96
N SER A 145 7.30 28.28 16.71
CA SER A 145 6.63 29.12 17.70
C SER A 145 5.92 28.22 18.72
N ASP A 146 5.77 28.71 19.93
CA ASP A 146 5.15 27.99 21.05
C ASP A 146 3.71 27.56 20.66
N VAL A 147 3.55 26.29 20.30
CA VAL A 147 2.26 25.63 20.10
C VAL A 147 2.02 24.80 21.34
N SER A 148 0.98 25.10 22.09
CA SER A 148 0.60 24.20 23.18
C SER A 148 0.04 22.92 22.56
N PRO A 149 0.65 21.76 22.78
CA PRO A 149 0.12 20.50 22.31
C PRO A 149 -1.18 20.19 23.05
N ASP A 150 -2.10 19.53 22.35
CA ASP A 150 -3.31 19.00 23.00
C ASP A 150 -2.99 17.78 23.86
N ARG A 151 -1.88 17.08 23.52
CA ARG A 151 -1.46 15.86 24.18
C ARG A 151 0.04 15.62 23.99
N CYS A 152 0.63 14.91 24.96
CA CYS A 152 2.04 14.49 24.93
C CYS A 152 2.12 12.97 25.07
N LEU A 153 3.01 12.34 24.29
CA LEU A 153 3.32 10.91 24.33
C LEU A 153 4.82 10.71 24.48
N SER A 154 5.22 9.76 25.30
CA SER A 154 6.66 9.47 25.51
C SER A 154 7.28 8.73 24.32
N LEU A 155 6.54 7.81 23.70
CA LEU A 155 7.02 6.99 22.59
C LEU A 155 5.87 6.60 21.68
N ALA A 156 5.94 6.95 20.41
CA ALA A 156 4.86 6.65 19.46
C ALA A 156 5.39 6.42 18.05
N THR A 157 4.55 5.82 17.20
CA THR A 157 4.75 5.73 15.76
C THR A 157 3.44 6.02 15.02
N VAL A 158 3.53 6.57 13.83
CA VAL A 158 2.36 6.95 13.03
C VAL A 158 2.09 5.89 11.96
N LEU A 159 0.89 5.33 11.96
CA LEU A 159 0.42 4.37 10.97
C LEU A 159 -0.84 4.88 10.26
N VAL A 160 -0.70 6.03 9.58
CA VAL A 160 -1.79 6.70 8.88
C VAL A 160 -1.56 6.67 7.37
N PRO A 161 -2.44 6.01 6.58
CA PRO A 161 -2.29 5.97 5.14
C PRO A 161 -2.62 7.34 4.52
N THR A 162 -1.86 7.75 3.52
CA THR A 162 -2.14 8.99 2.74
C THR A 162 -3.52 8.95 2.10
N TRP A 163 -3.97 7.78 1.69
CA TRP A 163 -5.32 7.51 1.18
C TRP A 163 -5.93 6.34 1.95
N HIS A 164 -7.18 6.48 2.35
CA HIS A 164 -7.97 5.41 2.93
C HIS A 164 -8.33 4.40 1.82
N ASN A 165 -7.37 3.59 1.45
CA ASN A 165 -7.47 2.62 0.37
C ASN A 165 -6.74 1.35 0.77
N TYR A 166 -7.36 0.21 0.53
CA TYR A 166 -6.89 -1.11 0.93
C TYR A 166 -5.44 -1.40 0.48
N TYR A 167 -5.10 -1.08 -0.79
CA TYR A 167 -3.73 -1.24 -1.30
C TYR A 167 -2.69 -0.46 -0.46
N HIS A 168 -2.97 0.83 -0.18
CA HIS A 168 -2.02 1.67 0.57
C HIS A 168 -1.86 1.21 2.02
N TRP A 169 -2.93 0.72 2.62
CA TRP A 169 -2.85 0.14 3.94
C TRP A 169 -2.03 -1.15 3.93
N THR A 170 -2.43 -2.11 3.11
CA THR A 170 -1.86 -3.46 3.09
C THR A 170 -0.38 -3.46 2.69
N LEU A 171 0.02 -2.65 1.71
CA LEU A 171 1.39 -2.68 1.16
C LEU A 171 2.26 -1.47 1.55
N GLU A 172 1.69 -0.41 2.12
CA GLU A 172 2.45 0.79 2.49
C GLU A 172 2.34 1.12 4.00
N CYS A 173 1.38 0.58 4.74
CA CYS A 173 1.24 0.80 6.18
C CYS A 173 1.59 -0.45 7.00
N LEU A 174 0.89 -1.58 6.79
CA LEU A 174 1.13 -2.81 7.57
C LEU A 174 2.59 -3.25 7.58
N PRO A 175 3.35 -3.25 6.46
CA PRO A 175 4.75 -3.67 6.48
C PRO A 175 5.65 -2.80 7.35
N ARG A 176 5.22 -1.60 7.73
CA ARG A 176 5.97 -0.73 8.66
C ARG A 176 6.04 -1.31 10.08
N LEU A 177 5.13 -2.22 10.42
CA LEU A 177 5.16 -2.93 11.70
C LEU A 177 6.40 -3.82 11.83
N LEU A 178 7.01 -4.26 10.73
CA LEU A 178 8.32 -4.90 10.75
C LEU A 178 9.39 -3.98 11.38
N GLY A 179 9.34 -2.69 11.06
CA GLY A 179 10.23 -1.71 11.67
C GLY A 179 9.93 -1.49 13.16
N VAL A 180 8.66 -1.50 13.55
CA VAL A 180 8.23 -1.43 14.96
C VAL A 180 8.73 -2.66 15.73
N GLU A 181 8.55 -3.85 15.19
CA GLU A 181 9.05 -5.10 15.78
C GLU A 181 10.60 -5.09 15.91
N THR A 182 11.28 -4.56 14.89
CA THR A 182 12.73 -4.40 14.91
C THR A 182 13.16 -3.42 16.00
N TYR A 183 12.49 -2.27 16.12
CA TYR A 183 12.74 -1.30 17.18
C TYR A 183 12.57 -1.95 18.55
N ARG A 184 11.45 -2.64 18.77
CA ARG A 184 11.16 -3.34 20.03
C ARG A 184 12.24 -4.37 20.40
N LYS A 185 12.70 -5.17 19.44
CA LYS A 185 13.76 -6.17 19.65
C LYS A 185 15.08 -5.55 20.12
N HIS A 186 15.37 -4.31 19.69
CA HIS A 186 16.62 -3.62 20.05
C HIS A 186 16.54 -2.82 21.35
N THR A 187 15.38 -2.20 21.61
CA THR A 187 15.22 -1.29 22.76
C THR A 187 14.49 -1.91 23.93
N ASN A 188 13.76 -3.01 23.69
CA ASN A 188 12.78 -3.61 24.62
C ASN A 188 11.66 -2.64 25.01
N GLU A 189 11.37 -1.65 24.13
CA GLU A 189 10.27 -0.69 24.27
C GLU A 189 9.30 -0.81 23.10
N THR A 190 8.02 -0.63 23.35
CA THR A 190 6.95 -0.72 22.34
C THR A 190 6.34 0.67 22.14
N PRO A 191 6.41 1.25 20.94
CA PRO A 191 5.78 2.54 20.67
C PRO A 191 4.25 2.39 20.55
N THR A 192 3.51 3.38 21.07
CA THR A 192 2.07 3.52 20.81
C THR A 192 1.84 3.74 19.32
N ILE A 193 0.95 2.95 18.71
CA ILE A 193 0.57 3.05 17.29
C ILE A 193 -0.53 4.09 17.14
N LEU A 194 -0.25 5.17 16.42
CA LEU A 194 -1.22 6.20 16.12
C LEU A 194 -1.96 5.89 14.81
N LEU A 195 -3.26 5.59 14.91
CA LEU A 195 -4.15 5.31 13.78
C LEU A 195 -5.05 6.50 13.46
N PRO A 196 -5.58 6.60 12.21
CA PRO A 196 -6.61 7.58 11.90
C PRO A 196 -7.85 7.35 12.76
N SER A 197 -8.58 8.42 13.07
CA SER A 197 -9.87 8.29 13.77
C SER A 197 -10.87 7.48 12.96
N ASP A 198 -11.62 6.63 13.64
CA ASP A 198 -12.67 5.78 13.04
C ASP A 198 -12.13 4.96 11.86
N PRO A 199 -11.08 4.14 12.06
CA PRO A 199 -10.49 3.35 10.99
C PRO A 199 -11.50 2.28 10.52
N PRO A 200 -11.58 2.00 9.21
CA PRO A 200 -12.42 0.92 8.70
C PRO A 200 -12.12 -0.43 9.37
N SER A 201 -13.11 -1.33 9.43
CA SER A 201 -12.95 -2.65 10.07
C SER A 201 -11.74 -3.43 9.55
N TRP A 202 -11.52 -3.42 8.24
CA TRP A 202 -10.40 -4.11 7.62
C TRP A 202 -9.01 -3.63 8.09
N MET A 203 -8.88 -2.37 8.58
CA MET A 203 -7.63 -1.92 9.21
C MET A 203 -7.43 -2.58 10.56
N ARG A 204 -8.48 -2.66 11.38
CA ARG A 204 -8.43 -3.30 12.71
C ARG A 204 -8.20 -4.80 12.60
N GLU A 205 -9.00 -5.47 11.76
CA GLU A 205 -8.89 -6.90 11.49
C GLU A 205 -7.48 -7.31 11.03
N SER A 206 -6.87 -6.51 10.14
CA SER A 206 -5.51 -6.79 9.68
C SER A 206 -4.45 -6.59 10.76
N LEU A 207 -4.62 -5.63 11.67
CA LEU A 207 -3.73 -5.46 12.83
C LEU A 207 -3.84 -6.61 13.82
N GLU A 208 -5.07 -7.09 14.07
CA GLU A 208 -5.32 -8.28 14.89
C GLU A 208 -4.70 -9.54 14.31
N LEU A 209 -4.69 -9.69 12.97
CA LEU A 209 -4.07 -10.83 12.30
C LEU A 209 -2.54 -10.76 12.29
N VAL A 210 -1.97 -9.57 12.13
CA VAL A 210 -0.52 -9.39 12.15
C VAL A 210 0.06 -9.66 13.54
N ASP A 211 -0.75 -9.50 14.57
CA ASP A 211 -0.47 -9.82 15.96
C ASP A 211 0.98 -9.50 16.40
N VAL A 212 1.29 -8.21 16.39
CA VAL A 212 2.51 -7.74 17.04
C VAL A 212 2.19 -7.58 18.52
N ASP A 213 2.76 -8.44 19.35
CA ASP A 213 2.52 -8.48 20.79
C ASP A 213 2.57 -7.11 21.47
N ASP A 214 1.68 -6.88 22.43
CA ASP A 214 1.65 -5.71 23.31
C ASP A 214 1.59 -4.35 22.58
N LEU A 215 0.99 -4.29 21.37
CA LEU A 215 0.77 -3.01 20.70
C LEU A 215 -0.35 -2.21 21.40
N GLU A 216 0.01 -1.06 21.93
CA GLU A 216 -0.96 -0.05 22.29
C GLU A 216 -1.37 0.73 21.04
N ILE A 217 -2.67 0.80 20.76
CA ILE A 217 -3.23 1.47 19.58
C ILE A 217 -4.08 2.63 20.03
N GLU A 218 -3.78 3.83 19.54
CA GLU A 218 -4.56 5.03 19.78
C GLU A 218 -5.07 5.66 18.49
N GLU A 219 -6.35 6.01 18.47
CA GLU A 219 -6.93 6.77 17.37
C GLU A 219 -6.69 8.26 17.57
N ILE A 220 -6.10 8.89 16.54
CA ILE A 220 -5.83 10.32 16.56
C ILE A 220 -6.93 11.10 15.87
N ARG A 221 -7.38 12.18 16.53
CA ARG A 221 -8.44 13.06 16.04
C ARG A 221 -7.82 14.40 15.63
N SER A 222 -8.62 15.43 15.51
CA SER A 222 -8.14 16.80 15.20
C SER A 222 -7.42 17.38 16.42
N GLU A 223 -6.12 17.13 16.52
CA GLU A 223 -5.26 17.50 17.66
C GLU A 223 -3.80 17.67 17.21
N ILE A 224 -3.01 18.35 18.00
CA ILE A 224 -1.55 18.43 17.89
C ILE A 224 -0.95 17.60 19.02
N ILE A 225 -0.10 16.64 18.67
CA ILE A 225 0.48 15.70 19.62
C ILE A 225 2.00 15.90 19.63
N ASP A 226 2.56 16.23 20.76
CA ASP A 226 4.00 16.18 20.96
C ASP A 226 4.42 14.76 21.36
N VAL A 227 5.50 14.29 20.77
CA VAL A 227 6.04 12.95 20.99
C VAL A 227 7.51 13.06 21.36
N ASP A 228 7.87 12.69 22.60
CA ASP A 228 9.25 12.78 23.06
C ASP A 228 10.21 11.98 22.18
N ARG A 229 9.76 10.78 21.74
CA ARG A 229 10.49 9.91 20.81
C ARG A 229 9.55 9.34 19.76
N LEU A 230 9.64 9.82 18.54
CA LEU A 230 8.85 9.34 17.41
C LEU A 230 9.63 8.26 16.65
N VAL A 231 9.14 7.04 16.68
CA VAL A 231 9.66 5.93 15.89
C VAL A 231 9.15 6.03 14.46
N VAL A 232 10.06 6.08 13.50
CA VAL A 232 9.78 6.24 12.08
C VAL A 232 10.31 5.01 11.31
N PRO A 233 9.50 3.95 11.13
CA PRO A 233 9.82 2.93 10.15
C PRO A 233 9.82 3.55 8.76
N SER A 234 10.81 3.20 7.94
CA SER A 234 10.92 3.69 6.56
C SER A 234 9.64 3.42 5.79
N TYR A 235 9.29 4.35 4.88
CA TYR A 235 8.10 4.15 4.05
C TYR A 235 8.33 2.97 3.09
N PRO A 236 7.48 1.95 3.11
CA PRO A 236 7.67 0.77 2.28
C PRO A 236 7.66 1.11 0.78
N SER A 237 8.69 0.66 0.11
CA SER A 237 8.63 0.38 -1.32
C SER A 237 8.60 -1.14 -1.37
N PRO A 238 7.46 -1.79 -1.66
CA PRO A 238 7.31 -3.21 -1.39
C PRO A 238 8.55 -4.01 -1.78
N SER A 239 9.18 -4.61 -0.79
CA SER A 239 10.35 -5.48 -0.93
C SER A 239 9.93 -6.91 -0.60
N ARG A 240 10.73 -7.88 -1.04
CA ARG A 240 10.45 -9.27 -0.72
C ARG A 240 10.43 -9.51 0.80
N THR A 241 11.34 -8.89 1.54
CA THR A 241 11.43 -9.01 3.00
C THR A 241 10.15 -8.54 3.68
N GLU A 242 9.67 -7.34 3.33
CA GLU A 242 8.45 -6.78 3.88
C GLU A 242 7.21 -7.60 3.50
N CYS A 243 7.12 -8.02 2.22
CA CYS A 243 6.00 -8.83 1.75
C CYS A 243 5.97 -10.23 2.40
N HIS A 244 7.11 -10.89 2.51
CA HIS A 244 7.18 -12.21 3.16
C HIS A 244 6.95 -12.12 4.67
N TRP A 245 7.46 -11.08 5.34
CA TRP A 245 7.18 -10.85 6.73
C TRP A 245 5.66 -10.69 6.96
N LEU A 246 5.01 -9.82 6.17
CA LEU A 246 3.57 -9.61 6.29
C LEU A 246 2.78 -10.89 6.02
N ARG A 247 3.14 -11.64 4.95
CA ARG A 247 2.50 -12.91 4.64
C ARG A 247 2.60 -13.89 5.82
N ASN A 248 3.79 -14.07 6.36
CA ASN A 248 4.01 -15.02 7.45
C ASN A 248 3.20 -14.63 8.69
N ARG A 249 3.21 -13.33 9.07
CA ARG A 249 2.41 -12.85 10.20
C ARG A 249 0.90 -13.09 10.02
N ILE A 250 0.40 -12.82 8.82
CA ILE A 250 -1.02 -13.08 8.51
C ILE A 250 -1.32 -14.58 8.57
N HIS A 251 -0.47 -15.44 8.00
CA HIS A 251 -0.68 -16.89 8.05
C HIS A 251 -0.62 -17.42 9.49
N ASP A 252 0.36 -16.99 10.29
CA ASP A 252 0.45 -17.34 11.70
C ASP A 252 -0.85 -16.93 12.45
N GLY A 253 -1.40 -15.76 12.15
CA GLY A 253 -2.67 -15.30 12.73
C GLY A 253 -3.93 -16.02 12.20
N LEU A 254 -3.82 -16.76 11.10
CA LEU A 254 -4.90 -17.61 10.59
C LEU A 254 -4.92 -18.99 11.24
N ASP A 255 -3.77 -19.54 11.63
CA ASP A 255 -3.64 -20.91 12.15
C ASP A 255 -4.49 -21.16 13.41
N ASP A 256 -4.76 -20.11 14.18
CA ASP A 256 -5.57 -20.17 15.41
C ASP A 256 -7.08 -19.89 15.14
N ARG A 257 -7.50 -19.75 13.88
CA ARG A 257 -8.88 -19.36 13.53
C ARG A 257 -9.60 -20.49 12.79
N GLU A 258 -10.81 -20.81 13.26
CA GLU A 258 -11.75 -21.58 12.46
C GLU A 258 -12.35 -20.65 11.40
N LEU A 259 -12.06 -20.89 10.13
CA LEU A 259 -12.61 -20.13 9.02
C LEU A 259 -13.78 -20.90 8.40
N ASP A 260 -14.94 -20.27 8.41
CA ASP A 260 -16.13 -20.80 7.75
C ASP A 260 -16.07 -20.46 6.25
N GLY A 261 -15.98 -21.47 5.41
CA GLY A 261 -16.08 -21.27 3.95
C GLY A 261 -15.40 -22.39 3.16
N GLU A 262 -15.98 -22.69 2.00
CA GLU A 262 -15.31 -23.51 0.99
C GLU A 262 -14.23 -22.66 0.32
N SER A 263 -12.99 -23.12 0.38
CA SER A 263 -11.91 -22.55 -0.39
C SER A 263 -11.95 -23.08 -1.83
N HIS A 264 -11.68 -22.20 -2.77
CA HIS A 264 -11.61 -22.56 -4.18
C HIS A 264 -10.21 -22.25 -4.72
N ASP A 265 -9.63 -23.23 -5.41
CA ASP A 265 -8.29 -23.09 -6.00
C ASP A 265 -8.23 -22.03 -7.10
N ARG A 266 -9.39 -21.68 -7.69
CA ARG A 266 -9.49 -20.72 -8.79
C ARG A 266 -10.45 -19.60 -8.46
N VAL A 267 -9.87 -18.42 -8.30
CA VAL A 267 -10.53 -17.23 -7.78
C VAL A 267 -10.70 -16.19 -8.88
N TYR A 268 -11.92 -15.76 -9.12
CA TYR A 268 -12.17 -14.53 -9.85
C TYR A 268 -12.55 -13.40 -8.90
N VAL A 269 -11.75 -12.34 -8.86
CA VAL A 269 -12.08 -11.16 -8.05
C VAL A 269 -12.98 -10.22 -8.83
N THR A 270 -14.27 -10.20 -8.49
CA THR A 270 -15.22 -9.26 -9.12
C THR A 270 -15.05 -7.84 -8.59
N ARG A 271 -15.30 -6.87 -9.44
CA ARG A 271 -15.35 -5.45 -9.09
C ARG A 271 -16.72 -4.83 -9.32
N ARG A 272 -17.78 -5.64 -9.32
CA ARG A 272 -19.16 -5.21 -9.61
C ARG A 272 -19.64 -4.04 -8.74
N ASN A 273 -19.18 -3.95 -7.49
CA ASN A 273 -19.55 -2.89 -6.54
C ASN A 273 -18.59 -1.68 -6.58
N ALA A 274 -17.53 -1.72 -7.40
CA ALA A 274 -16.61 -0.61 -7.55
C ALA A 274 -17.19 0.52 -8.42
N THR A 275 -16.63 1.71 -8.31
CA THR A 275 -17.05 2.88 -9.09
C THR A 275 -16.37 2.98 -10.46
N VAL A 276 -15.27 2.24 -10.67
CA VAL A 276 -14.47 2.24 -11.90
C VAL A 276 -13.83 0.88 -12.12
N ARG A 277 -13.48 0.59 -13.36
CA ARG A 277 -12.80 -0.66 -13.76
C ARG A 277 -13.62 -1.90 -13.39
N ARG A 278 -14.94 -1.81 -13.49
CA ARG A 278 -15.81 -2.96 -13.43
C ARG A 278 -15.72 -3.71 -14.77
N VAL A 279 -15.99 -4.99 -14.75
CA VAL A 279 -16.23 -5.72 -15.99
C VAL A 279 -17.70 -5.46 -16.42
N LYS A 280 -17.85 -4.89 -17.62
CA LYS A 280 -19.17 -4.62 -18.19
C LYS A 280 -19.81 -5.94 -18.61
N ASP A 281 -21.11 -6.11 -18.27
CA ASP A 281 -21.86 -7.32 -18.57
C ASP A 281 -21.16 -8.61 -18.08
N GLU A 282 -20.62 -8.56 -16.86
CA GLU A 282 -19.81 -9.63 -16.23
C GLU A 282 -20.49 -11.01 -16.28
N GLN A 283 -21.84 -11.05 -16.30
CA GLN A 283 -22.60 -12.31 -16.40
C GLN A 283 -22.28 -13.12 -17.66
N ARG A 284 -21.79 -12.47 -18.72
CA ARG A 284 -21.38 -13.16 -19.95
C ARG A 284 -20.15 -14.04 -19.75
N LEU A 285 -19.40 -13.82 -18.67
CA LEU A 285 -18.19 -14.59 -18.31
C LEU A 285 -18.52 -15.83 -17.48
N TYR A 286 -19.71 -15.96 -16.94
CA TYR A 286 -20.04 -17.03 -15.98
C TYR A 286 -19.90 -18.42 -16.61
N SER A 287 -20.23 -18.60 -17.90
CA SER A 287 -19.99 -19.88 -18.58
C SER A 287 -18.53 -20.25 -18.70
N VAL A 288 -17.64 -19.26 -18.76
CA VAL A 288 -16.18 -19.47 -18.74
C VAL A 288 -15.76 -19.83 -17.32
N PHE A 289 -16.28 -19.14 -16.30
CA PHE A 289 -15.98 -19.46 -14.91
C PHE A 289 -16.44 -20.87 -14.53
N ASP A 290 -17.66 -21.26 -14.90
CA ASP A 290 -18.19 -22.61 -14.67
C ASP A 290 -17.31 -23.70 -15.34
N LYS A 291 -16.82 -23.44 -16.55
CA LYS A 291 -15.93 -24.38 -17.28
C LYS A 291 -14.65 -24.68 -16.51
N TYR A 292 -14.12 -23.69 -15.79
CA TYR A 292 -12.85 -23.81 -15.06
C TYR A 292 -13.02 -23.96 -13.55
N ASP A 293 -14.23 -24.23 -13.07
CA ASP A 293 -14.53 -24.30 -11.63
C ASP A 293 -14.02 -23.08 -10.86
N MET A 294 -14.23 -21.90 -11.45
CA MET A 294 -13.79 -20.63 -10.91
C MET A 294 -14.92 -19.90 -10.22
N GLN A 295 -14.72 -19.43 -9.00
CA GLN A 295 -15.71 -18.72 -8.23
C GLN A 295 -15.47 -17.20 -8.20
N PRO A 296 -16.52 -16.38 -8.45
CA PRO A 296 -16.44 -14.93 -8.34
C PRO A 296 -16.60 -14.46 -6.89
N TYR A 297 -15.60 -13.72 -6.39
CA TYR A 297 -15.59 -13.15 -5.05
C TYR A 297 -15.64 -11.64 -5.07
N ALA A 298 -16.60 -11.06 -4.34
CA ALA A 298 -16.65 -9.64 -3.98
C ALA A 298 -15.92 -9.47 -2.64
N LEU A 299 -14.64 -9.13 -2.69
CA LEU A 299 -13.77 -9.16 -1.50
C LEU A 299 -14.24 -8.24 -0.37
N GLU A 300 -14.98 -7.18 -0.68
CA GLU A 300 -15.58 -6.30 0.32
C GLU A 300 -16.67 -6.95 1.18
N ALA A 301 -17.13 -8.14 0.81
CA ALA A 301 -18.07 -8.94 1.59
C ALA A 301 -17.39 -9.94 2.54
N LEU A 302 -16.07 -10.06 2.45
CA LEU A 302 -15.25 -10.99 3.22
C LEU A 302 -14.45 -10.23 4.29
N THR A 303 -14.24 -10.86 5.44
CA THR A 303 -13.26 -10.41 6.44
C THR A 303 -11.85 -10.51 5.90
N ILE A 304 -10.88 -9.87 6.53
CA ILE A 304 -9.46 -9.97 6.11
C ILE A 304 -8.93 -11.39 6.28
N ALA A 305 -9.37 -12.10 7.30
CA ALA A 305 -9.01 -13.51 7.50
C ALA A 305 -9.49 -14.39 6.34
N GLU A 306 -10.76 -14.25 5.95
CA GLU A 306 -11.33 -14.98 4.80
C GLU A 306 -10.64 -14.62 3.48
N GLN A 307 -10.33 -13.32 3.25
CA GLN A 307 -9.58 -12.89 2.07
C GLN A 307 -8.17 -13.48 2.06
N ALA A 308 -7.48 -13.47 3.19
CA ALA A 308 -6.13 -14.00 3.30
C ALA A 308 -6.10 -15.52 3.06
N ASN A 309 -7.04 -16.26 3.66
CA ASN A 309 -7.16 -17.70 3.44
C ASN A 309 -7.47 -18.02 1.97
N LEU A 310 -8.44 -17.32 1.38
CA LEU A 310 -8.80 -17.47 -0.04
C LEU A 310 -7.58 -17.32 -0.96
N PHE A 311 -6.75 -16.30 -0.72
CA PHE A 311 -5.55 -16.08 -1.53
C PHE A 311 -4.41 -17.03 -1.19
N ALA A 312 -4.30 -17.49 0.06
CA ALA A 312 -3.30 -18.47 0.48
C ALA A 312 -3.46 -19.80 -0.27
N GLU A 313 -4.70 -20.22 -0.52
CA GLU A 313 -5.05 -21.50 -1.14
C GLU A 313 -5.21 -21.38 -2.68
N ALA A 314 -5.34 -20.19 -3.23
CA ALA A 314 -5.56 -20.00 -4.65
C ALA A 314 -4.38 -20.47 -5.50
N GLU A 315 -4.66 -21.30 -6.52
CA GLU A 315 -3.73 -21.68 -7.59
C GLU A 315 -3.80 -20.71 -8.78
N LEU A 316 -4.99 -20.15 -9.05
CA LEU A 316 -5.21 -19.17 -10.12
C LEU A 316 -6.05 -18.01 -9.60
N VAL A 317 -5.53 -16.80 -9.77
CA VAL A 317 -6.25 -15.55 -9.48
C VAL A 317 -6.48 -14.77 -10.76
N VAL A 318 -7.73 -14.61 -11.16
CA VAL A 318 -8.14 -13.73 -12.28
C VAL A 318 -8.81 -12.48 -11.71
N SER A 319 -8.36 -11.30 -12.10
CA SER A 319 -8.91 -10.06 -11.55
C SER A 319 -8.75 -8.86 -12.48
N PRO A 320 -9.76 -8.01 -12.61
CA PRO A 320 -9.56 -6.65 -13.11
C PRO A 320 -8.58 -5.89 -12.22
N HIS A 321 -7.74 -5.03 -12.82
CA HIS A 321 -6.81 -4.19 -12.07
C HIS A 321 -7.49 -3.43 -10.93
N GLY A 322 -7.10 -3.70 -9.69
CA GLY A 322 -7.73 -3.08 -8.52
C GLY A 322 -7.07 -3.41 -7.19
N ALA A 323 -7.46 -2.66 -6.15
CA ALA A 323 -6.87 -2.77 -4.81
C ALA A 323 -7.01 -4.19 -4.19
N GLY A 324 -8.01 -4.97 -4.60
CA GLY A 324 -8.16 -6.36 -4.14
C GLY A 324 -6.97 -7.26 -4.49
N LEU A 325 -6.23 -6.95 -5.56
CA LEU A 325 -4.99 -7.65 -5.88
C LEU A 325 -3.84 -7.38 -4.88
N ALA A 326 -4.00 -6.48 -3.91
CA ALA A 326 -3.06 -6.36 -2.80
C ALA A 326 -2.98 -7.66 -1.97
N ASN A 327 -4.07 -8.44 -1.95
CA ASN A 327 -4.13 -9.75 -1.29
C ASN A 327 -3.15 -10.78 -1.86
N LEU A 328 -2.58 -10.55 -3.04
CA LEU A 328 -1.48 -11.37 -3.56
C LEU A 328 -0.30 -11.45 -2.57
N VAL A 329 -0.17 -10.48 -1.66
CA VAL A 329 0.85 -10.53 -0.61
C VAL A 329 0.62 -11.70 0.36
N TYR A 330 -0.61 -12.17 0.51
CA TYR A 330 -1.00 -13.30 1.37
C TYR A 330 -0.92 -14.65 0.66
N ALA A 331 -0.86 -14.63 -0.67
CA ALA A 331 -0.89 -15.84 -1.48
C ALA A 331 0.36 -16.71 -1.32
N SER A 332 0.19 -18.03 -1.45
CA SER A 332 1.31 -18.99 -1.39
C SER A 332 2.08 -19.03 -2.70
N SER A 333 1.43 -19.40 -3.82
CA SER A 333 2.07 -19.49 -5.13
C SER A 333 1.06 -19.49 -6.30
N PRO A 334 0.19 -18.51 -6.43
CA PRO A 334 -0.79 -18.49 -7.50
C PRO A 334 -0.15 -18.13 -8.84
N THR A 335 -0.80 -18.57 -9.91
CA THR A 335 -0.69 -17.89 -11.20
C THR A 335 -1.68 -16.72 -11.23
N VAL A 336 -1.27 -15.57 -11.71
CA VAL A 336 -2.06 -14.34 -11.74
C VAL A 336 -2.38 -13.96 -13.18
N LEU A 337 -3.68 -13.77 -13.48
CA LEU A 337 -4.15 -13.19 -14.74
C LEU A 337 -4.85 -11.86 -14.44
N GLU A 338 -4.17 -10.75 -14.70
CA GLU A 338 -4.70 -9.41 -14.48
C GLU A 338 -5.33 -8.82 -15.74
N LEU A 339 -6.58 -8.34 -15.62
CA LEU A 339 -7.35 -7.78 -16.73
C LEU A 339 -7.23 -6.25 -16.74
N PHE A 340 -6.83 -5.69 -17.88
CA PHE A 340 -6.67 -4.26 -18.09
C PHE A 340 -7.65 -3.73 -19.14
N GLY A 341 -8.18 -2.54 -18.89
CA GLY A 341 -8.90 -1.73 -19.87
C GLY A 341 -8.07 -0.52 -20.30
N ASP A 342 -8.55 0.71 -19.99
CA ASP A 342 -7.93 1.98 -20.40
C ASP A 342 -6.59 2.30 -19.70
N LYS A 343 -6.31 1.67 -18.56
CA LYS A 343 -5.14 1.96 -17.72
C LYS A 343 -4.27 0.75 -17.49
N GLU A 344 -3.05 0.85 -17.92
CA GLU A 344 -1.98 -0.08 -17.59
C GLU A 344 -1.25 0.36 -16.32
N LYS A 345 -0.95 -0.59 -15.46
CA LYS A 345 -0.22 -0.38 -14.21
C LYS A 345 0.65 -1.59 -13.91
N THR A 346 1.91 -1.38 -13.59
CA THR A 346 2.85 -2.45 -13.24
C THR A 346 2.81 -2.83 -11.75
N THR A 347 1.88 -2.30 -10.99
CA THR A 347 1.84 -2.44 -9.53
C THR A 347 1.81 -3.90 -9.08
N PHE A 348 0.84 -4.68 -9.58
CA PHE A 348 0.68 -6.08 -9.16
C PHE A 348 1.58 -7.04 -9.94
N TYR A 349 2.02 -6.66 -11.13
CA TYR A 349 3.13 -7.33 -11.81
C TYR A 349 4.40 -7.32 -10.94
N ARG A 350 4.76 -6.15 -10.39
CA ARG A 350 5.92 -6.03 -9.48
C ARG A 350 5.73 -6.87 -8.23
N LEU A 351 4.54 -6.83 -7.61
CA LEU A 351 4.23 -7.63 -6.43
C LEU A 351 4.36 -9.13 -6.74
N ALA A 352 3.75 -9.61 -7.82
CA ALA A 352 3.84 -11.01 -8.25
C ALA A 352 5.31 -11.44 -8.47
N LYS A 353 6.10 -10.60 -9.13
CA LYS A 353 7.54 -10.90 -9.35
C LYS A 353 8.36 -10.89 -8.06
N LEU A 354 8.07 -9.98 -7.12
CA LEU A 354 8.69 -9.98 -5.79
C LEU A 354 8.37 -11.26 -5.02
N MET A 355 7.14 -11.75 -5.12
CA MET A 355 6.68 -12.95 -4.46
C MET A 355 7.07 -14.25 -5.21
N GLY A 356 7.58 -14.14 -6.44
CA GLY A 356 7.97 -15.27 -7.25
C GLY A 356 6.81 -15.94 -8.00
N PHE A 357 5.69 -15.25 -8.17
CA PHE A 357 4.51 -15.77 -8.83
C PHE A 357 4.59 -15.67 -10.35
N GLU A 358 3.94 -16.58 -11.03
CA GLU A 358 3.67 -16.45 -12.45
C GLU A 358 2.60 -15.38 -12.67
N TYR A 359 2.82 -14.54 -13.68
CA TYR A 359 1.95 -13.40 -13.92
C TYR A 359 1.71 -13.18 -15.40
N HIS A 360 0.45 -13.03 -15.75
CA HIS A 360 -0.05 -12.74 -17.09
C HIS A 360 -0.90 -11.48 -17.07
N ALA A 361 -0.85 -10.71 -18.14
CA ALA A 361 -1.65 -9.51 -18.35
C ALA A 361 -2.52 -9.69 -19.58
N MET A 362 -3.83 -9.55 -19.45
CA MET A 362 -4.77 -9.54 -20.55
C MET A 362 -5.28 -8.11 -20.79
N PHE A 363 -5.02 -7.60 -21.99
CA PHE A 363 -5.52 -6.29 -22.41
C PHE A 363 -6.86 -6.46 -23.13
N CYS A 364 -7.87 -5.83 -22.56
CA CYS A 364 -9.25 -5.88 -22.99
C CYS A 364 -9.68 -4.55 -23.59
N ASP A 365 -10.80 -4.54 -24.31
CA ASP A 365 -11.46 -3.32 -24.68
C ASP A 365 -12.01 -2.57 -23.44
N HIS A 366 -12.42 -1.33 -23.61
CA HIS A 366 -12.99 -0.55 -22.52
C HIS A 366 -14.15 0.33 -22.99
N ASP A 367 -15.08 0.56 -22.09
CA ASP A 367 -16.13 1.56 -22.23
C ASP A 367 -15.96 2.60 -21.12
N LYS A 368 -15.46 3.78 -21.46
CA LYS A 368 -15.02 4.81 -20.50
C LYS A 368 -13.96 4.27 -19.56
N LYS A 369 -14.32 3.98 -18.30
CA LYS A 369 -13.41 3.45 -17.26
C LYS A 369 -13.69 1.98 -16.93
N ASP A 370 -14.69 1.37 -17.52
CA ASP A 370 -15.03 -0.02 -17.30
C ASP A 370 -14.40 -0.91 -18.38
N ILE A 371 -14.12 -2.15 -18.04
CA ILE A 371 -13.40 -3.12 -18.87
C ILE A 371 -14.46 -3.92 -19.65
N VAL A 372 -14.22 -4.14 -20.94
CA VAL A 372 -15.05 -5.00 -21.79
C VAL A 372 -14.25 -6.25 -22.11
N VAL A 373 -14.62 -7.37 -21.47
CA VAL A 373 -13.93 -8.65 -21.64
C VAL A 373 -14.69 -9.48 -22.68
N ASP A 374 -13.96 -9.98 -23.66
CA ASP A 374 -14.47 -10.96 -24.61
C ASP A 374 -14.39 -12.36 -23.98
N PRO A 375 -15.53 -13.11 -23.86
CA PRO A 375 -15.55 -14.41 -23.20
C PRO A 375 -14.66 -15.46 -23.87
N ASP A 376 -14.61 -15.50 -25.22
CA ASP A 376 -13.80 -16.49 -25.95
C ASP A 376 -12.32 -16.24 -25.72
N ARG A 377 -11.90 -14.97 -25.71
CA ARG A 377 -10.52 -14.59 -25.38
C ARG A 377 -10.14 -14.89 -23.93
N LEU A 378 -11.09 -14.71 -22.98
CA LEU A 378 -10.85 -15.06 -21.59
C LEU A 378 -10.73 -16.59 -21.44
N ASP A 379 -11.54 -17.36 -22.14
CA ASP A 379 -11.47 -18.82 -22.19
C ASP A 379 -10.11 -19.30 -22.69
N ASP A 380 -9.66 -18.77 -23.83
CA ASP A 380 -8.34 -19.07 -24.39
C ASP A 380 -7.21 -18.70 -23.43
N ALA A 381 -7.34 -17.55 -22.76
CA ALA A 381 -6.38 -17.05 -21.79
C ALA A 381 -6.22 -17.99 -20.59
N ILE A 382 -7.34 -18.36 -19.97
CA ILE A 382 -7.32 -19.26 -18.81
C ILE A 382 -6.81 -20.64 -19.23
N GLY A 383 -7.26 -21.15 -20.41
CA GLY A 383 -6.80 -22.42 -20.94
C GLY A 383 -5.28 -22.45 -21.17
N SER A 384 -4.72 -21.40 -21.75
CA SER A 384 -3.29 -21.24 -21.98
C SER A 384 -2.49 -21.20 -20.67
N VAL A 385 -2.96 -20.41 -19.69
CA VAL A 385 -2.34 -20.32 -18.36
C VAL A 385 -2.34 -21.68 -17.66
N LEU A 386 -3.46 -22.41 -17.68
CA LEU A 386 -3.57 -23.70 -17.00
C LEU A 386 -2.80 -24.82 -17.69
N SER A 387 -2.62 -24.75 -19.01
CA SER A 387 -1.81 -25.74 -19.77
C SER A 387 -0.30 -25.54 -19.62
N GLY A 388 0.14 -24.43 -18.99
CA GLY A 388 1.54 -24.07 -18.88
C GLY A 388 2.15 -23.62 -20.21
N ASP A 389 1.32 -23.28 -21.18
CA ASP A 389 1.76 -22.72 -22.47
C ASP A 389 2.24 -21.28 -22.20
N ARG A 390 3.57 -21.10 -22.29
CA ARG A 390 4.27 -19.91 -21.77
C ARG A 390 4.17 -18.69 -22.68
N ASP A 391 3.04 -18.44 -23.30
CA ASP A 391 2.80 -17.18 -24.00
C ASP A 391 2.19 -16.15 -23.01
N PRO A 392 3.01 -15.32 -22.37
CA PRO A 392 2.58 -14.52 -21.20
C PRO A 392 1.71 -13.31 -21.55
N VAL A 393 1.35 -13.11 -22.82
CA VAL A 393 0.55 -11.98 -23.28
C VAL A 393 -0.52 -12.39 -24.27
N ILE A 394 -1.73 -12.23 -23.84
CA ILE A 394 -2.92 -12.38 -24.68
C ILE A 394 -3.26 -11.00 -25.23
N GLU A 395 -2.74 -10.71 -26.44
CA GLU A 395 -2.95 -9.43 -27.09
C GLU A 395 -4.43 -9.22 -27.50
N GLY A 396 -4.99 -8.10 -27.03
CA GLY A 396 -6.15 -7.49 -27.63
C GLY A 396 -5.72 -6.45 -28.67
N ARG A 397 -6.42 -6.35 -29.80
CA ARG A 397 -6.25 -5.23 -30.72
C ARG A 397 -6.57 -3.94 -29.96
N ARG A 398 -5.63 -2.98 -29.92
CA ARG A 398 -5.94 -1.62 -29.49
C ARG A 398 -6.93 -1.00 -30.48
N PRO A 399 -8.07 -0.43 -30.07
CA PRO A 399 -8.85 0.42 -30.95
C PRO A 399 -8.01 1.69 -31.18
N GLY A 400 -7.54 1.91 -32.41
CA GLY A 400 -6.96 3.19 -32.81
C GLY A 400 -5.57 3.15 -33.45
N SER A 401 -5.14 2.03 -34.04
CA SER A 401 -4.01 2.02 -34.99
C SER A 401 -4.55 1.82 -36.41
N GLU A 402 -5.18 2.85 -36.95
CA GLU A 402 -5.22 3.14 -38.40
C GLU A 402 -4.56 4.50 -38.65
#